data_ddea13d501a548138fcfef184a8927fc
#
_entry.id   ddea13d501a548138fcfef184a8927fc
#
_cell.length_a   1.000
_cell.length_b   1.000
_cell.length_c   1.000
_cell.angle_alpha   90.00
_cell.angle_beta   90.00
_cell.angle_gamma   90.00
#
_symmetry.space_group_name_H-M   'P 1'
#
loop_
_entity.id
_entity.type
_entity.pdbx_description
1 polymer ?
#
loop_
_entity_poly.entity_id
_entity_poly.type
_entity_poly.pdbx_seq_one_letter_code
_entity_poly.pdbx_strand_id
1 'polypeptide(L)'
;MKLIKTKFASGPKILKTKIFKDRRGFLKETFQHKIIKNKFPFDIMSFSKKNVLRGLHLQLVNSQAKLITVANGKIFDVAVDLRKNSKTFGKHMSIIISHNDDFSFYIPEGFAHGFVCLSKTCTVNYKCSNYRHSKSERTISWNDKNLKIKWPIKKPILSDKDKNAPSLSEFKKKYF
;
A
#
# COMPACT_ATOMS: atom_id res chain seq x y z
N MET A 1 -15.91 -13.29 -3.97
CA MET A 1 -14.67 -12.49 -4.05
C MET A 1 -14.20 -12.43 -5.49
N LYS A 2 -13.70 -11.28 -5.99
CA LYS A 2 -13.27 -11.09 -7.38
C LYS A 2 -12.08 -10.13 -7.45
N LEU A 3 -11.07 -10.46 -8.26
CA LEU A 3 -9.92 -9.59 -8.51
C LEU A 3 -10.19 -8.73 -9.75
N ILE A 4 -10.19 -7.41 -9.57
CA ILE A 4 -10.44 -6.43 -10.62
C ILE A 4 -9.12 -5.80 -11.04
N LYS A 5 -8.80 -5.87 -12.33
CA LYS A 5 -7.63 -5.20 -12.92
C LYS A 5 -7.84 -3.68 -12.90
N THR A 6 -6.75 -2.95 -12.78
CA THR A 6 -6.72 -1.49 -12.86
C THR A 6 -6.10 -1.05 -14.18
N LYS A 7 -5.89 0.26 -14.36
CA LYS A 7 -5.18 0.81 -15.53
C LYS A 7 -3.72 0.32 -15.68
N PHE A 8 -3.15 -0.27 -14.64
CA PHE A 8 -1.84 -0.92 -14.70
C PHE A 8 -2.01 -2.39 -15.10
N ALA A 9 -1.62 -2.80 -16.29
CA ALA A 9 -1.80 -4.17 -16.78
C ALA A 9 -1.21 -5.24 -15.83
N SER A 10 0.00 -5.01 -15.30
CA SER A 10 0.69 -5.87 -14.33
C SER A 10 0.92 -5.20 -12.97
N GLY A 11 0.05 -4.26 -12.61
CA GLY A 11 0.17 -3.43 -11.41
C GLY A 11 -0.85 -3.76 -10.32
N PRO A 12 -1.13 -2.79 -9.45
CA PRO A 12 -2.07 -2.95 -8.36
C PRO A 12 -3.47 -3.34 -8.83
N LYS A 13 -4.18 -4.09 -8.00
CA LYS A 13 -5.52 -4.62 -8.29
C LYS A 13 -6.46 -4.39 -7.11
N ILE A 14 -7.75 -4.33 -7.39
CA ILE A 14 -8.80 -4.28 -6.37
C ILE A 14 -9.31 -5.70 -6.13
N LEU A 15 -9.21 -6.17 -4.89
CA LEU A 15 -9.85 -7.39 -4.47
C LEU A 15 -11.24 -7.06 -3.93
N LYS A 16 -12.25 -7.18 -4.76
CA LYS A 16 -13.64 -7.02 -4.32
C LYS A 16 -14.04 -8.21 -3.46
N THR A 17 -14.58 -7.94 -2.28
CA THR A 17 -14.90 -8.92 -1.25
C THR A 17 -16.41 -9.02 -1.02
N LYS A 18 -16.85 -10.01 -0.26
CA LYS A 18 -18.23 -10.09 0.21
C LYS A 18 -18.32 -9.51 1.62
N ILE A 19 -19.36 -8.74 1.85
CA ILE A 19 -19.75 -8.25 3.18
C ILE A 19 -21.15 -8.77 3.48
N PHE A 20 -21.30 -9.44 4.61
CA PHE A 20 -22.57 -9.95 5.13
C PHE A 20 -22.96 -9.06 6.30
N LYS A 21 -24.08 -8.33 6.18
CA LYS A 21 -24.56 -7.37 7.19
C LYS A 21 -25.80 -7.89 7.88
N ASP A 22 -25.86 -7.70 9.20
CA ASP A 22 -27.06 -7.95 10.00
C ASP A 22 -27.16 -6.94 11.17
N ARG A 23 -28.11 -7.13 12.10
CA ARG A 23 -28.30 -6.24 13.26
C ARG A 23 -27.12 -6.17 14.23
N ARG A 24 -26.16 -7.09 14.15
CA ARG A 24 -24.93 -7.13 14.98
C ARG A 24 -23.78 -6.38 14.35
N GLY A 25 -23.85 -6.01 13.04
CA GLY A 25 -22.79 -5.38 12.28
C GLY A 25 -22.53 -6.09 10.97
N PHE A 26 -21.29 -6.45 10.69
CA PHE A 26 -20.94 -7.15 9.47
C PHE A 26 -19.80 -8.18 9.64
N LEU A 27 -19.85 -9.21 8.79
CA LEU A 27 -18.73 -10.11 8.53
C LEU A 27 -18.19 -9.83 7.14
N LYS A 28 -16.88 -9.66 7.01
CA LYS A 28 -16.20 -9.39 5.76
C LYS A 28 -15.15 -10.45 5.48
N GLU A 29 -15.24 -11.08 4.32
CA GLU A 29 -14.15 -11.91 3.81
C GLU A 29 -13.00 -11.00 3.36
N THR A 30 -11.79 -11.18 3.90
CA THR A 30 -10.64 -10.32 3.58
C THR A 30 -9.67 -10.96 2.60
N PHE A 31 -9.65 -12.29 2.49
CA PHE A 31 -8.75 -13.02 1.62
C PHE A 31 -9.29 -14.41 1.27
N GLN A 32 -9.04 -14.85 0.05
CA GLN A 32 -9.20 -16.26 -0.40
C GLN A 32 -8.03 -16.64 -1.29
N HIS A 33 -7.28 -17.66 -0.90
CA HIS A 33 -6.10 -18.13 -1.67
C HIS A 33 -6.43 -18.52 -3.12
N LYS A 34 -7.63 -19.09 -3.36
CA LYS A 34 -8.09 -19.45 -4.71
C LYS A 34 -8.20 -18.27 -5.68
N ILE A 35 -8.32 -17.02 -5.15
CA ILE A 35 -8.46 -15.78 -5.94
C ILE A 35 -7.11 -15.09 -6.13
N ILE A 36 -6.30 -15.00 -5.06
CA ILE A 36 -4.94 -14.49 -5.10
C ILE A 36 -4.02 -15.65 -4.73
N LYS A 37 -3.37 -16.23 -5.73
CA LYS A 37 -2.55 -17.44 -5.56
C LYS A 37 -1.18 -17.18 -4.90
N ASN A 38 -0.87 -15.94 -4.53
CA ASN A 38 0.31 -15.65 -3.73
C ASN A 38 0.22 -16.33 -2.36
N LYS A 39 1.33 -16.90 -1.91
CA LYS A 39 1.49 -17.25 -0.49
C LYS A 39 1.69 -15.97 0.30
N PHE A 40 1.07 -15.86 1.47
CA PHE A 40 1.23 -14.74 2.39
C PHE A 40 1.63 -15.29 3.76
N PRO A 41 2.92 -15.60 3.95
CA PRO A 41 3.42 -16.19 5.19
C PRO A 41 3.57 -15.19 6.35
N PHE A 42 3.36 -13.88 6.08
CA PHE A 42 3.64 -12.83 7.04
C PHE A 42 2.52 -11.79 7.05
N ASP A 43 1.90 -11.64 8.22
CA ASP A 43 0.85 -10.66 8.46
C ASP A 43 1.34 -9.60 9.45
N ILE A 44 1.05 -8.33 9.18
CA ILE A 44 1.32 -7.22 10.09
C ILE A 44 0.10 -6.31 10.18
N MET A 45 0.02 -5.57 11.27
CA MET A 45 -0.99 -4.55 11.50
C MET A 45 -0.32 -3.24 11.89
N SER A 46 -0.85 -2.11 11.41
CA SER A 46 -0.46 -0.79 11.86
C SER A 46 -1.65 -0.02 12.40
N PHE A 47 -1.41 0.74 13.46
CA PHE A 47 -2.33 1.74 13.99
C PHE A 47 -1.75 3.14 13.74
N SER A 48 -2.58 4.09 13.28
CA SER A 48 -2.15 5.45 12.99
C SER A 48 -3.21 6.46 13.42
N LYS A 49 -2.74 7.59 13.95
CA LYS A 49 -3.57 8.77 14.21
C LYS A 49 -3.80 9.56 12.92
N LYS A 50 -4.79 10.45 12.92
CA LYS A 50 -5.07 11.36 11.80
C LYS A 50 -3.80 12.07 11.32
N ASN A 51 -3.66 12.21 10.00
CA ASN A 51 -2.54 12.87 9.34
C ASN A 51 -1.20 12.12 9.43
N VAL A 52 -1.11 10.97 10.07
CA VAL A 52 0.09 10.13 9.99
C VAL A 52 0.19 9.55 8.58
N LEU A 53 1.34 9.78 7.93
CA LEU A 53 1.71 9.18 6.66
C LEU A 53 2.86 8.20 6.89
N ARG A 54 2.74 7.02 6.32
CA ARG A 54 3.76 5.98 6.31
C ARG A 54 4.11 5.65 4.87
N GLY A 55 5.36 5.77 4.49
CA GLY A 55 5.81 5.47 3.12
C GLY A 55 6.67 6.56 2.50
N LEU A 56 7.11 6.31 1.28
CA LEU A 56 6.80 5.17 0.40
C LEU A 56 7.83 4.05 0.61
N HIS A 57 7.42 2.86 1.00
CA HIS A 57 8.32 1.78 1.39
C HIS A 57 8.28 0.59 0.43
N LEU A 58 9.44 -0.01 0.17
CA LEU A 58 9.58 -1.29 -0.54
C LEU A 58 10.76 -2.09 0.00
N GLN A 59 10.82 -3.38 -0.35
CA GLN A 59 12.02 -4.23 -0.20
C GLN A 59 12.61 -4.55 -1.56
N LEU A 60 13.93 -4.36 -1.72
CA LEU A 60 14.64 -4.69 -2.97
C LEU A 60 14.96 -6.18 -3.06
N VAL A 61 15.33 -6.79 -1.93
CA VAL A 61 15.55 -8.25 -1.80
C VAL A 61 14.36 -8.83 -1.07
N ASN A 62 13.89 -10.00 -1.48
CA ASN A 62 12.65 -10.61 -0.97
C ASN A 62 11.46 -9.65 -1.09
N SER A 63 11.33 -9.05 -2.26
CA SER A 63 10.27 -8.05 -2.52
C SER A 63 8.90 -8.60 -2.13
N GLN A 64 8.07 -7.75 -1.54
CA GLN A 64 6.77 -8.14 -0.99
C GLN A 64 5.63 -7.70 -1.88
N ALA A 65 4.80 -8.63 -2.34
CA ALA A 65 3.43 -8.29 -2.66
C ALA A 65 2.65 -8.07 -1.36
N LYS A 66 1.70 -7.14 -1.37
CA LYS A 66 0.91 -6.79 -0.20
C LYS A 66 -0.58 -6.80 -0.53
N LEU A 67 -1.37 -7.33 0.39
CA LEU A 67 -2.83 -7.15 0.37
C LEU A 67 -3.20 -6.27 1.56
N ILE A 68 -3.71 -5.09 1.24
CA ILE A 68 -4.06 -4.04 2.20
C ILE A 68 -5.55 -4.10 2.51
N THR A 69 -5.89 -4.25 3.79
CA THR A 69 -7.26 -4.20 4.27
C THR A 69 -7.37 -3.21 5.42
N VAL A 70 -8.29 -2.25 5.32
CA VAL A 70 -8.57 -1.32 6.42
C VAL A 70 -9.54 -1.99 7.38
N ALA A 71 -9.08 -2.24 8.61
CA ALA A 71 -9.89 -2.84 9.68
C ALA A 71 -10.68 -1.77 10.44
N ASN A 72 -10.15 -0.55 10.54
CA ASN A 72 -10.84 0.59 11.15
C ASN A 72 -10.40 1.89 10.49
N GLY A 73 -11.32 2.86 10.38
CA GLY A 73 -11.05 4.20 9.86
C GLY A 73 -11.02 4.27 8.33
N LYS A 74 -10.30 5.26 7.81
CA LYS A 74 -10.18 5.59 6.39
C LYS A 74 -8.76 6.04 6.07
N ILE A 75 -8.23 5.61 4.94
CA ILE A 75 -6.89 5.98 4.44
C ILE A 75 -6.96 6.45 2.99
N PHE A 76 -5.98 7.25 2.58
CA PHE A 76 -5.60 7.43 1.18
C PHE A 76 -4.34 6.61 0.96
N ASP A 77 -4.44 5.57 0.13
CA ASP A 77 -3.42 4.57 -0.11
C ASP A 77 -2.77 4.77 -1.48
N VAL A 78 -1.46 4.56 -1.59
CA VAL A 78 -0.68 4.82 -2.80
C VAL A 78 0.30 3.68 -3.05
N ALA A 79 0.33 3.22 -4.30
CA ALA A 79 1.31 2.28 -4.81
C ALA A 79 2.06 2.89 -6.01
N VAL A 80 3.40 2.94 -5.95
CA VAL A 80 4.28 3.50 -6.97
C VAL A 80 5.08 2.38 -7.63
N ASP A 81 5.06 2.29 -8.95
CA ASP A 81 5.85 1.31 -9.71
C ASP A 81 7.34 1.67 -9.67
N LEU A 82 8.15 0.82 -9.05
CA LEU A 82 9.61 0.97 -8.99
C LEU A 82 10.35 -0.22 -9.61
N ARG A 83 9.70 -0.99 -10.45
CA ARG A 83 10.32 -2.09 -11.19
C ARG A 83 11.22 -1.51 -12.29
N LYS A 84 12.52 -1.82 -12.24
CA LYS A 84 13.60 -1.23 -13.08
C LYS A 84 13.24 -1.09 -14.56
N ASN A 85 12.71 -2.15 -15.16
CA ASN A 85 12.41 -2.21 -16.61
C ASN A 85 10.93 -2.03 -16.93
N SER A 86 10.14 -1.47 -15.99
CA SER A 86 8.71 -1.26 -16.21
C SER A 86 8.45 -0.05 -17.10
N LYS A 87 7.58 -0.20 -18.09
CA LYS A 87 7.03 0.92 -18.89
C LYS A 87 6.27 1.95 -18.04
N THR A 88 5.89 1.57 -16.82
CA THR A 88 5.19 2.41 -15.86
C THR A 88 6.04 2.81 -14.66
N PHE A 89 7.39 2.69 -14.77
CA PHE A 89 8.31 3.14 -13.72
C PHE A 89 8.01 4.60 -13.30
N GLY A 90 7.91 4.86 -11.99
CA GLY A 90 7.58 6.16 -11.42
C GLY A 90 6.08 6.54 -11.53
N LYS A 91 5.25 5.77 -12.22
CA LYS A 91 3.79 5.98 -12.20
C LYS A 91 3.20 5.41 -10.92
N HIS A 92 2.10 6.01 -10.47
CA HIS A 92 1.42 5.57 -9.27
C HIS A 92 -0.08 5.31 -9.48
N MET A 93 -0.64 4.53 -8.60
CA MET A 93 -2.08 4.41 -8.36
C MET A 93 -2.37 4.84 -6.94
N SER A 94 -3.44 5.62 -6.76
CA SER A 94 -3.97 6.01 -5.45
C SER A 94 -5.43 5.65 -5.33
N ILE A 95 -5.87 5.34 -4.11
CA ILE A 95 -7.24 4.96 -3.79
C ILE A 95 -7.58 5.35 -2.35
N ILE A 96 -8.82 5.76 -2.13
CA ILE A 96 -9.35 5.91 -0.77
C ILE A 96 -9.98 4.58 -0.36
N ILE A 97 -9.62 4.09 0.83
CA ILE A 97 -10.14 2.84 1.40
C ILE A 97 -10.60 3.09 2.82
N SER A 98 -11.78 2.57 3.16
CA SER A 98 -12.30 2.57 4.53
C SER A 98 -12.66 1.15 4.99
N HIS A 99 -12.87 0.98 6.28
CA HIS A 99 -13.31 -0.30 6.87
C HIS A 99 -14.69 -0.74 6.35
N ASN A 100 -15.53 0.20 5.89
CA ASN A 100 -16.87 -0.07 5.37
C ASN A 100 -16.88 -0.49 3.88
N ASP A 101 -15.76 -0.35 3.18
CA ASP A 101 -15.70 -0.69 1.77
C ASP A 101 -15.62 -2.21 1.56
N ASP A 102 -16.23 -2.69 0.48
CA ASP A 102 -16.30 -4.09 0.11
C ASP A 102 -15.07 -4.55 -0.70
N PHE A 103 -13.92 -3.94 -0.49
CA PHE A 103 -12.70 -4.29 -1.20
C PHE A 103 -11.43 -4.14 -0.35
N SER A 104 -10.38 -4.79 -0.81
CA SER A 104 -9.00 -4.65 -0.36
C SER A 104 -8.09 -4.28 -1.53
N PHE A 105 -6.92 -3.69 -1.27
CA PHE A 105 -6.00 -3.25 -2.29
C PHE A 105 -4.81 -4.20 -2.38
N TYR A 106 -4.68 -4.89 -3.50
CA TYR A 106 -3.53 -5.76 -3.80
C TYR A 106 -2.47 -4.97 -4.54
N ILE A 107 -1.27 -4.95 -3.99
CA ILE A 107 -0.08 -4.30 -4.52
C ILE A 107 0.94 -5.40 -4.83
N PRO A 108 1.36 -5.59 -6.10
CA PRO A 108 2.33 -6.60 -6.46
C PRO A 108 3.75 -6.22 -6.01
N GLU A 109 4.66 -7.17 -6.11
CA GLU A 109 6.09 -6.97 -5.84
C GLU A 109 6.69 -5.88 -6.73
N GLY A 110 7.73 -5.19 -6.22
CA GLY A 110 8.41 -4.09 -6.91
C GLY A 110 7.68 -2.74 -6.89
N PHE A 111 6.55 -2.66 -6.19
CA PHE A 111 5.88 -1.39 -5.93
C PHE A 111 6.26 -0.85 -4.55
N ALA A 112 6.58 0.45 -4.47
CA ALA A 112 6.62 1.14 -3.20
C ALA A 112 5.20 1.48 -2.74
N HIS A 113 4.96 1.31 -1.44
CA HIS A 113 3.65 1.49 -0.81
C HIS A 113 3.70 2.55 0.27
N GLY A 114 2.66 3.35 0.37
CA GLY A 114 2.44 4.28 1.46
C GLY A 114 0.99 4.72 1.57
N PHE A 115 0.61 5.21 2.73
CA PHE A 115 -0.74 5.73 2.96
C PHE A 115 -0.73 6.87 3.97
N VAL A 116 -1.80 7.67 3.96
CA VAL A 116 -2.10 8.65 5.00
C VAL A 116 -3.44 8.34 5.66
N CYS A 117 -3.49 8.43 7.00
CA CYS A 117 -4.70 8.27 7.79
C CYS A 117 -5.59 9.52 7.65
N LEU A 118 -6.80 9.36 7.13
CA LEU A 118 -7.77 10.43 6.90
C LEU A 118 -8.78 10.59 8.06
N SER A 119 -9.09 9.50 8.76
CA SER A 119 -10.00 9.49 9.93
C SER A 119 -9.25 9.87 11.23
N LYS A 120 -9.96 10.00 12.36
CA LYS A 120 -9.36 10.26 13.68
C LYS A 120 -8.24 9.26 13.99
N THR A 121 -8.48 7.99 13.67
CA THR A 121 -7.52 6.88 13.72
C THR A 121 -7.78 5.93 12.58
N CYS A 122 -6.79 5.12 12.21
CA CYS A 122 -7.00 3.98 11.32
C CYS A 122 -6.17 2.76 11.76
N THR A 123 -6.72 1.58 11.49
CA THR A 123 -6.03 0.29 11.62
C THR A 123 -5.98 -0.37 10.27
N VAL A 124 -4.77 -0.70 9.82
CA VAL A 124 -4.52 -1.30 8.52
C VAL A 124 -3.84 -2.65 8.72
N ASN A 125 -4.41 -3.69 8.13
CA ASN A 125 -3.84 -5.03 8.06
C ASN A 125 -3.17 -5.26 6.72
N TYR A 126 -2.02 -5.91 6.73
CA TYR A 126 -1.23 -6.25 5.56
C TYR A 126 -0.96 -7.75 5.56
N LYS A 127 -1.31 -8.43 4.48
CA LYS A 127 -0.76 -9.74 4.16
C LYS A 127 0.43 -9.53 3.24
N CYS A 128 1.60 -10.08 3.58
CA CYS A 128 2.84 -9.90 2.85
C CYS A 128 3.35 -11.23 2.29
N SER A 129 3.76 -11.25 1.01
CA SER A 129 4.21 -12.47 0.32
C SER A 129 5.60 -12.97 0.76
N ASN A 130 6.33 -12.16 1.51
CA ASN A 130 7.64 -12.47 2.07
C ASN A 130 7.79 -11.88 3.48
N TYR A 131 8.71 -12.45 4.27
CA TYR A 131 9.09 -11.87 5.56
C TYR A 131 9.80 -10.53 5.40
N ARG A 132 9.83 -9.78 6.48
CA ARG A 132 10.55 -8.52 6.55
C ARG A 132 12.05 -8.74 6.40
N HIS A 133 12.68 -8.02 5.47
CA HIS A 133 14.12 -8.00 5.27
C HIS A 133 14.64 -6.56 5.46
N SER A 134 14.88 -6.17 6.70
CA SER A 134 15.20 -4.79 7.11
C SER A 134 16.40 -4.20 6.37
N LYS A 135 17.43 -5.01 6.08
CA LYS A 135 18.63 -4.58 5.33
C LYS A 135 18.33 -4.12 3.90
N SER A 136 17.26 -4.60 3.26
CA SER A 136 16.86 -4.21 1.91
C SER A 136 15.63 -3.29 1.86
N GLU A 137 15.07 -2.92 3.00
CA GLU A 137 14.02 -1.91 3.04
C GLU A 137 14.54 -0.56 2.54
N ARG A 138 13.79 0.04 1.65
CA ARG A 138 14.07 1.37 1.10
C ARG A 138 12.83 2.23 1.18
N THR A 139 13.10 3.53 1.22
CA THR A 139 12.07 4.56 1.29
C THR A 139 12.31 5.56 0.17
N ILE A 140 11.24 6.10 -0.40
CA ILE A 140 11.30 7.24 -1.33
C ILE A 140 10.44 8.34 -0.76
N SER A 141 10.85 9.58 -1.00
CA SER A 141 10.15 10.77 -0.53
C SER A 141 8.67 10.76 -0.98
N TRP A 142 7.78 10.88 -0.01
CA TRP A 142 6.33 10.88 -0.24
C TRP A 142 5.87 12.04 -1.14
N ASN A 143 6.55 13.19 -1.07
CA ASN A 143 6.22 14.42 -1.79
C ASN A 143 7.15 14.69 -2.99
N ASP A 144 7.83 13.66 -3.50
CA ASP A 144 8.67 13.79 -4.69
C ASP A 144 7.88 14.37 -5.88
N LYS A 145 8.42 15.45 -6.46
CA LYS A 145 7.76 16.20 -7.55
C LYS A 145 7.56 15.37 -8.81
N ASN A 146 8.45 14.41 -9.08
CA ASN A 146 8.37 13.53 -10.25
C ASN A 146 7.25 12.50 -10.13
N LEU A 147 6.88 12.12 -8.90
CA LEU A 147 5.79 11.18 -8.65
C LEU A 147 4.41 11.82 -8.85
N LYS A 148 4.29 13.15 -8.68
CA LYS A 148 3.04 13.92 -8.87
C LYS A 148 1.84 13.35 -8.08
N ILE A 149 2.09 12.77 -6.90
CA ILE A 149 1.03 12.21 -6.05
C ILE A 149 0.25 13.37 -5.43
N LYS A 150 -1.06 13.37 -5.63
CA LYS A 150 -1.97 14.38 -5.05
C LYS A 150 -2.44 13.92 -3.66
N TRP A 151 -1.53 14.01 -2.67
CA TRP A 151 -1.89 13.70 -1.30
C TRP A 151 -2.97 14.65 -0.77
N PRO A 152 -4.00 14.17 -0.08
CA PRO A 152 -5.05 15.02 0.49
C PRO A 152 -4.63 15.73 1.78
N ILE A 153 -3.33 15.95 1.95
CA ILE A 153 -2.72 16.59 3.11
C ILE A 153 -1.45 17.34 2.73
N LYS A 154 -1.24 18.52 3.34
CA LYS A 154 -0.04 19.35 3.11
C LYS A 154 1.06 19.11 4.13
N LYS A 155 0.73 18.82 5.39
CA LYS A 155 1.66 18.65 6.51
C LYS A 155 1.38 17.33 7.24
N PRO A 156 1.87 16.19 6.73
CA PRO A 156 1.71 14.90 7.40
C PRO A 156 2.61 14.77 8.63
N ILE A 157 2.22 13.89 9.55
CA ILE A 157 3.08 13.41 10.63
C ILE A 157 3.89 12.24 10.08
N LEU A 158 5.21 12.36 10.09
CA LEU A 158 6.17 11.42 9.51
C LEU A 158 7.10 10.85 10.58
N SER A 159 7.59 9.63 10.34
CA SER A 159 8.79 9.12 11.02
C SER A 159 10.04 9.84 10.48
N ASP A 160 11.15 9.79 11.24
CA ASP A 160 12.43 10.36 10.77
C ASP A 160 12.90 9.69 9.48
N LYS A 161 12.68 8.38 9.34
CA LYS A 161 12.98 7.64 8.12
C LYS A 161 12.22 8.19 6.92
N ASP A 162 10.92 8.46 7.06
CA ASP A 162 10.08 8.95 5.97
C ASP A 162 10.34 10.43 5.67
N LYS A 163 10.69 11.21 6.70
CA LYS A 163 11.06 12.62 6.56
C LYS A 163 12.36 12.82 5.78
N ASN A 164 13.35 11.95 6.00
CA ASN A 164 14.67 12.02 5.37
C ASN A 164 14.80 11.09 4.14
N ALA A 165 13.70 10.67 3.56
CA ALA A 165 13.68 9.77 2.42
C ALA A 165 14.24 10.44 1.16
N PRO A 166 15.07 9.74 0.35
CA PRO A 166 15.63 10.28 -0.89
C PRO A 166 14.54 10.51 -1.95
N SER A 167 14.83 11.38 -2.90
CA SER A 167 14.01 11.57 -4.10
C SER A 167 14.00 10.32 -4.98
N LEU A 168 13.03 10.24 -5.91
CA LEU A 168 12.99 9.19 -6.93
C LEU A 168 14.25 9.16 -7.79
N SER A 169 14.81 10.34 -8.12
CA SER A 169 16.04 10.47 -8.90
C SER A 169 17.25 9.88 -8.17
N GLU A 170 17.44 10.23 -6.90
CA GLU A 170 18.53 9.70 -6.07
C GLU A 170 18.37 8.19 -5.87
N PHE A 171 17.13 7.72 -5.62
CA PHE A 171 16.84 6.29 -5.53
C PHE A 171 17.22 5.55 -6.81
N LYS A 172 16.82 6.07 -8.00
CA LYS A 172 17.14 5.47 -9.28
C LYS A 172 18.66 5.40 -9.51
N LYS A 173 19.39 6.50 -9.26
CA LYS A 173 20.85 6.55 -9.40
C LYS A 173 21.56 5.53 -8.51
N LYS A 174 21.04 5.29 -7.30
CA LYS A 174 21.69 4.42 -6.31
C LYS A 174 21.42 2.92 -6.53
N TYR A 175 20.24 2.55 -7.06
CA TYR A 175 19.79 1.15 -7.07
C TYR A 175 19.52 0.58 -8.46
N PHE A 176 19.55 1.40 -9.51
CA PHE A 176 19.30 1.00 -10.90
C PHE A 176 20.36 1.50 -11.86
#